data_30390c24327f9bf3fafafa9ca111604c
#
_entry.id   30390c24327f9bf3fafafa9ca111604c
#
_cell.length_a   1.000
_cell.length_b   1.000
_cell.length_c   1.000
_cell.angle_alpha   90.00
_cell.angle_beta   90.00
_cell.angle_gamma   90.00
#
_symmetry.space_group_name_H-M   'P 1'
#
loop_
_entity.id
_entity.type
_entity.pdbx_description
1 polymer ?
#
loop_
_entity_poly.entity_id
_entity_poly.type
_entity_poly.pdbx_seq_one_letter_code
_entity_poly.pdbx_strand_id
1 'polypeptide(L)'
;YYVRGTFTKYNLDFSEDVFSLYNEGFDQISVEPVVCPPEVPYSLTEKELSQIFKEYEKLSERILDNENRGKKFNFFHFMLDLDQGPCAIKRLRGCGCGNEYVAITPDGDIYPCHQFVGLEEFKMGNLDEGTFNLDLKAEFAAAHVYTKPECRQCWAKFYCSGGCNANNYIYAGDIHNAHKFSCQLEKKRLECAIMLKAARLDKE
;
A
#
# COMPACT_ATOMS: atom_id res chain seq x y z
N TYR A 1 16.56 4.99 6.89
CA TYR A 1 16.11 4.55 5.55
C TYR A 1 15.41 3.19 5.67
N TYR A 2 14.56 2.86 4.70
CA TYR A 2 13.91 1.57 4.59
C TYR A 2 14.56 0.75 3.47
N VAL A 3 14.80 -0.55 3.75
CA VAL A 3 15.05 -1.52 2.69
C VAL A 3 13.72 -2.04 2.20
N ARG A 4 13.52 -2.04 0.88
CA ARG A 4 12.24 -2.41 0.26
C ARG A 4 12.39 -3.62 -0.63
N GLY A 5 11.43 -4.53 -0.51
CA GLY A 5 11.23 -5.68 -1.39
C GLY A 5 9.83 -5.67 -1.99
N THR A 6 9.64 -6.51 -2.99
CA THR A 6 8.35 -6.72 -3.64
C THR A 6 8.09 -8.21 -3.77
N PHE A 7 6.91 -8.68 -3.35
CA PHE A 7 6.51 -10.04 -3.60
C PHE A 7 5.52 -10.15 -4.76
N THR A 8 5.60 -11.26 -5.43
CA THR A 8 4.79 -11.65 -6.59
C THR A 8 4.22 -13.03 -6.35
N LYS A 9 3.47 -13.60 -7.28
CA LYS A 9 3.03 -15.00 -7.15
C LYS A 9 4.19 -16.02 -7.18
N TYR A 10 5.41 -15.60 -7.54
CA TYR A 10 6.58 -16.47 -7.59
C TYR A 10 7.39 -16.52 -6.28
N ASN A 11 7.14 -15.57 -5.34
CA ASN A 11 7.77 -15.51 -4.02
C ASN A 11 6.73 -15.14 -2.96
N LEU A 12 5.75 -16.03 -2.77
CA LEU A 12 4.68 -15.83 -1.79
C LEU A 12 5.12 -16.07 -0.34
N ASP A 13 6.32 -16.62 -0.14
CA ASP A 13 6.98 -16.85 1.13
C ASP A 13 7.74 -15.60 1.64
N PHE A 14 7.18 -14.43 1.39
CA PHE A 14 7.81 -13.13 1.66
C PHE A 14 8.20 -12.90 3.13
N SER A 15 7.69 -13.69 4.08
CA SER A 15 8.19 -13.65 5.46
C SER A 15 9.66 -14.10 5.54
N GLU A 16 10.10 -15.01 4.66
CA GLU A 16 11.51 -15.40 4.58
C GLU A 16 12.37 -14.26 4.03
N ASP A 17 11.86 -13.53 3.01
CA ASP A 17 12.54 -12.35 2.46
C ASP A 17 12.72 -11.28 3.55
N VAL A 18 11.66 -10.99 4.33
CA VAL A 18 11.72 -10.04 5.45
C VAL A 18 12.78 -10.44 6.48
N PHE A 19 12.81 -11.72 6.88
CA PHE A 19 13.78 -12.19 7.87
C PHE A 19 15.19 -12.33 7.31
N SER A 20 15.35 -12.60 6.01
CA SER A 20 16.64 -12.54 5.33
C SER A 20 17.24 -11.13 5.42
N LEU A 21 16.46 -10.10 5.06
CA LEU A 21 16.89 -8.71 5.18
C LEU A 21 17.22 -8.34 6.63
N TYR A 22 16.40 -8.77 7.59
CA TYR A 22 16.67 -8.56 9.01
C TYR A 22 17.99 -9.20 9.47
N ASN A 23 18.27 -10.42 9.03
CA ASN A 23 19.49 -11.15 9.40
C ASN A 23 20.75 -10.51 8.80
N GLU A 24 20.62 -9.77 7.68
CA GLU A 24 21.71 -8.96 7.10
C GLU A 24 21.89 -7.60 7.84
N GLY A 25 21.14 -7.36 8.94
CA GLY A 25 21.32 -6.21 9.82
C GLY A 25 20.40 -5.01 9.50
N PHE A 26 19.40 -5.16 8.65
CA PHE A 26 18.42 -4.12 8.38
C PHE A 26 17.27 -4.18 9.39
N ASP A 27 16.95 -3.04 10.01
CA ASP A 27 15.91 -2.92 11.05
C ASP A 27 14.68 -2.12 10.60
N GLN A 28 14.70 -1.56 9.38
CA GLN A 28 13.58 -0.84 8.77
C GLN A 28 13.25 -1.51 7.43
N ILE A 29 12.23 -2.34 7.40
CA ILE A 29 11.93 -3.24 6.27
C ILE A 29 10.52 -3.00 5.75
N SER A 30 10.37 -2.93 4.43
CA SER A 30 9.09 -2.89 3.73
C SER A 30 9.08 -3.92 2.61
N VAL A 31 8.12 -4.84 2.61
CA VAL A 31 7.91 -5.79 1.51
C VAL A 31 6.45 -5.68 1.07
N GLU A 32 6.26 -5.31 -0.20
CA GLU A 32 4.96 -4.92 -0.75
C GLU A 32 4.51 -5.89 -1.86
N PRO A 33 3.19 -6.06 -2.05
CA PRO A 33 2.69 -6.78 -3.22
C PRO A 33 3.02 -6.00 -4.49
N VAL A 34 3.31 -6.73 -5.57
CA VAL A 34 3.54 -6.13 -6.88
C VAL A 34 2.30 -5.35 -7.36
N VAL A 35 2.55 -4.21 -7.99
CA VAL A 35 1.56 -3.42 -8.73
C VAL A 35 1.89 -3.56 -10.21
N CYS A 36 1.05 -4.26 -10.95
CA CYS A 36 1.24 -4.52 -12.38
C CYS A 36 -0.11 -4.86 -13.04
N PRO A 37 -0.24 -4.77 -14.36
CA PRO A 37 -1.41 -5.24 -15.09
C PRO A 37 -1.71 -6.72 -14.85
N PRO A 38 -2.98 -7.17 -14.86
CA PRO A 38 -3.36 -8.55 -14.55
C PRO A 38 -2.82 -9.58 -15.54
N GLU A 39 -2.50 -9.19 -16.76
CA GLU A 39 -1.96 -10.05 -17.83
C GLU A 39 -0.49 -10.46 -17.59
N VAL A 40 0.19 -9.73 -16.72
CA VAL A 40 1.60 -10.00 -16.44
C VAL A 40 1.74 -11.34 -15.69
N PRO A 41 2.68 -12.23 -16.13
CA PRO A 41 2.76 -13.59 -15.60
C PRO A 41 3.06 -13.69 -14.09
N TYR A 42 3.57 -12.65 -13.45
CA TYR A 42 3.86 -12.59 -12.01
C TYR A 42 2.81 -11.83 -11.20
N SER A 43 1.69 -11.40 -11.82
CA SER A 43 0.61 -10.69 -11.13
C SER A 43 -0.05 -11.56 -10.04
N LEU A 44 -0.52 -10.92 -8.99
CA LEU A 44 -1.26 -11.53 -7.90
C LEU A 44 -2.76 -11.52 -8.22
N THR A 45 -3.43 -12.62 -7.91
CA THR A 45 -4.87 -12.79 -8.12
C THR A 45 -5.54 -13.30 -6.85
N GLU A 46 -6.86 -13.46 -6.87
CA GLU A 46 -7.61 -14.04 -5.74
C GLU A 46 -7.18 -15.48 -5.37
N LYS A 47 -6.52 -16.20 -6.29
CA LYS A 47 -6.03 -17.55 -6.04
C LYS A 47 -4.93 -17.59 -4.97
N GLU A 48 -4.11 -16.56 -4.92
CA GLU A 48 -2.99 -16.46 -4.00
C GLU A 48 -3.40 -15.93 -2.61
N LEU A 49 -4.62 -15.34 -2.45
CA LEU A 49 -5.07 -14.70 -1.21
C LEU A 49 -4.90 -15.57 0.03
N SER A 50 -5.34 -16.83 -0.03
CA SER A 50 -5.27 -17.73 1.13
C SER A 50 -3.83 -17.97 1.58
N GLN A 51 -2.88 -18.08 0.64
CA GLN A 51 -1.48 -18.27 0.96
C GLN A 51 -0.86 -16.96 1.49
N ILE A 52 -1.18 -15.81 0.88
CA ILE A 52 -0.71 -14.51 1.34
C ILE A 52 -1.20 -14.21 2.77
N PHE A 53 -2.46 -14.56 3.09
CA PHE A 53 -2.99 -14.37 4.44
C PHE A 53 -2.22 -15.19 5.48
N LYS A 54 -1.96 -16.46 5.19
CA LYS A 54 -1.13 -17.31 6.06
C LYS A 54 0.29 -16.78 6.21
N GLU A 55 0.83 -16.22 5.15
CA GLU A 55 2.18 -15.66 5.19
C GLU A 55 2.27 -14.38 6.03
N TYR A 56 1.23 -13.50 5.99
CA TYR A 56 1.13 -12.38 6.91
C TYR A 56 0.96 -12.82 8.38
N GLU A 57 0.16 -13.87 8.64
CA GLU A 57 0.03 -14.47 9.97
C GLU A 57 1.38 -15.00 10.46
N LYS A 58 2.05 -15.85 9.67
CA LYS A 58 3.38 -16.36 9.94
C LYS A 58 4.40 -15.26 10.20
N LEU A 59 4.40 -14.21 9.39
CA LEU A 59 5.28 -13.05 9.59
C LEU A 59 5.02 -12.37 10.92
N SER A 60 3.76 -12.14 11.27
CA SER A 60 3.40 -11.48 12.54
C SER A 60 3.77 -12.34 13.76
N GLU A 61 3.56 -13.65 13.73
CA GLU A 61 3.99 -14.59 14.77
C GLU A 61 5.51 -14.58 14.94
N ARG A 62 6.26 -14.64 13.84
CA ARG A 62 7.73 -14.59 13.86
C ARG A 62 8.27 -13.28 14.41
N ILE A 63 7.63 -12.15 14.10
CA ILE A 63 7.98 -10.83 14.65
C ILE A 63 7.78 -10.86 16.16
N LEU A 64 6.65 -11.36 16.65
CA LEU A 64 6.36 -11.47 18.08
C LEU A 64 7.36 -12.36 18.81
N ASP A 65 7.70 -13.51 18.23
CA ASP A 65 8.71 -14.42 18.78
C ASP A 65 10.09 -13.78 18.84
N ASN A 66 10.45 -13.01 17.83
CA ASN A 66 11.72 -12.28 17.77
C ASN A 66 11.78 -11.20 18.86
N GLU A 67 10.68 -10.45 19.06
CA GLU A 67 10.54 -9.46 20.12
C GLU A 67 10.63 -10.08 21.52
N ASN A 68 10.05 -11.28 21.73
CA ASN A 68 10.15 -12.03 22.97
C ASN A 68 11.57 -12.43 23.34
N ARG A 69 12.46 -12.52 22.35
CA ARG A 69 13.90 -12.78 22.51
C ARG A 69 14.73 -11.49 22.62
N GLY A 70 14.09 -10.33 22.79
CA GLY A 70 14.74 -9.02 22.88
C GLY A 70 15.24 -8.45 21.55
N LYS A 71 14.85 -9.03 20.44
CA LYS A 71 15.26 -8.63 19.08
C LYS A 71 14.11 -7.93 18.39
N LYS A 72 14.29 -6.67 17.97
CA LYS A 72 13.23 -5.86 17.38
C LYS A 72 13.68 -5.31 16.02
N PHE A 73 12.72 -5.22 15.08
CA PHE A 73 12.84 -4.47 13.86
C PHE A 73 11.46 -3.92 13.46
N ASN A 74 11.42 -2.95 12.57
CA ASN A 74 10.19 -2.35 12.10
C ASN A 74 9.81 -2.91 10.73
N PHE A 75 8.68 -3.61 10.68
CA PHE A 75 8.03 -3.95 9.42
C PHE A 75 6.99 -2.86 9.10
N PHE A 76 7.23 -2.10 8.04
CA PHE A 76 6.48 -0.88 7.71
C PHE A 76 4.96 -1.06 7.72
N HIS A 77 4.48 -2.17 7.13
CA HIS A 77 3.04 -2.42 7.01
C HIS A 77 2.33 -2.81 8.31
N PHE A 78 3.07 -3.09 9.37
CA PHE A 78 2.52 -3.36 10.71
C PHE A 78 2.73 -2.19 11.69
N MET A 79 3.33 -1.09 11.22
CA MET A 79 3.51 0.12 12.02
C MET A 79 2.26 1.00 11.95
N LEU A 80 1.31 0.73 12.82
CA LEU A 80 0.06 1.49 12.93
C LEU A 80 -0.01 2.18 14.29
N ASP A 81 -0.40 3.46 14.28
CA ASP A 81 -0.78 4.15 15.50
C ASP A 81 -2.19 3.72 15.90
N LEU A 82 -2.27 2.79 16.83
CA LEU A 82 -3.52 2.28 17.40
C LEU A 82 -3.86 2.92 18.74
N ASP A 83 -2.98 3.73 19.31
CA ASP A 83 -3.19 4.36 20.63
C ASP A 83 -4.01 5.63 20.53
N GLN A 84 -3.64 6.53 19.59
CA GLN A 84 -4.35 7.80 19.37
C GLN A 84 -5.32 7.73 18.18
N GLY A 85 -5.19 6.69 17.37
CA GLY A 85 -5.89 6.54 16.10
C GLY A 85 -5.38 7.48 15.00
N PRO A 86 -5.79 7.26 13.76
CA PRO A 86 -5.33 8.06 12.63
C PRO A 86 -6.00 9.43 12.60
N CYS A 87 -5.25 10.47 12.22
CA CYS A 87 -5.84 11.74 11.87
C CYS A 87 -6.71 11.60 10.62
N ALA A 88 -8.03 11.69 10.77
CA ALA A 88 -8.99 11.45 9.69
C ALA A 88 -8.71 12.30 8.45
N ILE A 89 -8.37 13.59 8.61
CA ILE A 89 -8.09 14.50 7.48
C ILE A 89 -6.88 14.01 6.66
N LYS A 90 -5.80 13.60 7.34
CA LYS A 90 -4.59 13.06 6.68
C LYS A 90 -4.81 11.68 6.06
N ARG A 91 -5.89 11.00 6.43
CA ARG A 91 -6.22 9.64 5.98
C ARG A 91 -7.41 9.57 5.03
N LEU A 92 -7.87 10.69 4.53
CA LEU A 92 -8.91 10.72 3.50
C LEU A 92 -8.44 10.15 2.18
N ARG A 93 -7.20 10.42 1.82
CA ARG A 93 -6.53 9.93 0.61
C ARG A 93 -5.31 9.09 0.99
N GLY A 94 -4.93 8.16 0.11
CA GLY A 94 -3.74 7.34 0.30
C GLY A 94 -2.44 8.16 0.22
N CYS A 95 -1.62 7.87 -0.78
CA CYS A 95 -0.31 8.53 -0.95
C CYS A 95 -0.40 9.98 -1.47
N GLY A 96 -1.58 10.48 -1.86
CA GLY A 96 -1.75 11.83 -2.40
C GLY A 96 -1.34 12.01 -3.86
N CYS A 97 -1.14 10.93 -4.62
CA CYS A 97 -0.73 11.02 -6.04
C CYS A 97 -1.71 11.87 -6.85
N GLY A 98 -1.17 12.66 -7.77
CA GLY A 98 -1.92 13.57 -8.64
C GLY A 98 -2.45 14.83 -7.95
N ASN A 99 -2.39 14.90 -6.61
CA ASN A 99 -2.84 16.07 -5.86
C ASN A 99 -1.73 16.67 -4.98
N GLU A 100 -1.02 15.85 -4.20
CA GLU A 100 0.01 16.28 -3.25
C GLU A 100 1.43 16.09 -3.81
N TYR A 101 1.59 15.18 -4.76
CA TYR A 101 2.81 14.99 -5.54
C TYR A 101 2.48 14.52 -6.96
N VAL A 102 3.45 14.61 -7.85
CA VAL A 102 3.41 14.14 -9.24
C VAL A 102 4.71 13.43 -9.61
N ALA A 103 4.70 12.67 -10.69
CA ALA A 103 5.89 12.15 -11.35
C ALA A 103 6.18 13.00 -12.59
N ILE A 104 7.45 13.31 -12.82
CA ILE A 104 7.91 14.03 -14.01
C ILE A 104 8.86 13.11 -14.77
N THR A 105 8.62 12.94 -16.07
CA THR A 105 9.47 12.15 -16.94
C THR A 105 10.72 12.96 -17.37
N PRO A 106 11.75 12.31 -17.94
CA PRO A 106 12.90 13.02 -18.49
C PRO A 106 12.53 14.05 -19.58
N ASP A 107 11.41 13.84 -20.30
CA ASP A 107 10.90 14.73 -21.34
C ASP A 107 9.99 15.85 -20.76
N GLY A 108 9.95 16.02 -19.45
CA GLY A 108 9.16 17.03 -18.79
C GLY A 108 7.67 16.72 -18.63
N ASP A 109 7.18 15.58 -19.09
CA ASP A 109 5.78 15.20 -18.95
C ASP A 109 5.39 14.91 -17.52
N ILE A 110 4.25 15.43 -17.08
CA ILE A 110 3.76 15.35 -15.71
C ILE A 110 2.64 14.31 -15.62
N TYR A 111 2.77 13.36 -14.68
CA TYR A 111 1.77 12.31 -14.40
C TYR A 111 1.43 12.25 -12.92
N PRO A 112 0.25 11.70 -12.52
CA PRO A 112 -0.13 11.58 -11.10
C PRO A 112 0.88 10.82 -10.24
N CYS A 113 1.47 9.74 -10.77
CA CYS A 113 2.60 9.01 -10.18
C CYS A 113 3.29 8.17 -11.26
N HIS A 114 4.39 7.52 -10.90
CA HIS A 114 5.15 6.68 -11.84
C HIS A 114 4.36 5.53 -12.48
N GLN A 115 3.29 5.06 -11.81
CA GLN A 115 2.43 3.98 -12.35
C GLN A 115 1.49 4.46 -13.49
N PHE A 116 1.29 5.75 -13.62
CA PHE A 116 0.48 6.34 -14.69
C PHE A 116 1.32 6.86 -15.86
N VAL A 117 2.65 6.80 -15.77
CA VAL A 117 3.53 7.25 -16.86
C VAL A 117 3.24 6.44 -18.13
N GLY A 118 3.02 7.17 -19.25
CA GLY A 118 2.71 6.58 -20.55
C GLY A 118 1.22 6.35 -20.80
N LEU A 119 0.33 6.61 -19.83
CA LEU A 119 -1.12 6.64 -20.04
C LEU A 119 -1.53 8.08 -20.42
N GLU A 120 -1.79 8.34 -21.69
CA GLU A 120 -2.05 9.69 -22.22
C GLU A 120 -3.22 10.39 -21.52
N GLU A 121 -4.26 9.66 -21.15
CA GLU A 121 -5.42 10.17 -20.42
C GLU A 121 -5.08 10.71 -19.02
N PHE A 122 -3.93 10.30 -18.45
CA PHE A 122 -3.43 10.77 -17.17
C PHE A 122 -2.27 11.76 -17.27
N LYS A 123 -1.93 12.21 -18.48
CA LYS A 123 -0.93 13.26 -18.65
C LYS A 123 -1.48 14.58 -18.11
N MET A 124 -0.87 15.07 -17.04
CA MET A 124 -1.30 16.30 -16.35
C MET A 124 -0.71 17.56 -16.96
N GLY A 125 0.22 17.45 -17.90
CA GLY A 125 0.88 18.56 -18.55
C GLY A 125 2.34 18.31 -18.85
N ASN A 126 3.08 19.38 -19.11
CA ASN A 126 4.52 19.32 -19.36
C ASN A 126 5.22 20.50 -18.69
N LEU A 127 6.35 20.21 -18.02
CA LEU A 127 7.11 21.20 -17.27
C LEU A 127 7.74 22.27 -18.16
N ASP A 128 8.29 21.85 -19.31
CA ASP A 128 8.99 22.76 -20.23
C ASP A 128 8.00 23.68 -20.96
N GLU A 129 6.78 23.20 -21.21
CA GLU A 129 5.68 23.96 -21.78
C GLU A 129 4.97 24.87 -20.77
N GLY A 130 5.20 24.66 -19.48
CA GLY A 130 4.50 25.34 -18.40
C GLY A 130 3.01 25.02 -18.31
N THR A 131 2.60 23.83 -18.80
CA THR A 131 1.20 23.38 -18.80
C THR A 131 0.88 22.49 -17.62
N PHE A 132 -0.34 22.62 -17.06
CA PHE A 132 -0.81 21.75 -15.97
C PHE A 132 -2.33 21.63 -15.97
N ASN A 133 -2.86 20.40 -15.97
CA ASN A 133 -4.28 20.08 -15.97
C ASN A 133 -4.84 20.10 -14.53
N LEU A 134 -5.50 21.21 -14.17
CA LEU A 134 -6.12 21.38 -12.86
C LEU A 134 -7.37 20.52 -12.66
N ASP A 135 -8.08 20.18 -13.72
CA ASP A 135 -9.28 19.34 -13.64
C ASP A 135 -8.88 17.91 -13.27
N LEU A 136 -7.84 17.36 -13.89
CA LEU A 136 -7.30 16.05 -13.53
C LEU A 136 -6.75 16.05 -12.10
N LYS A 137 -6.08 17.13 -11.66
CA LYS A 137 -5.69 17.29 -10.25
C LYS A 137 -6.90 17.25 -9.31
N ALA A 138 -7.98 17.95 -9.66
CA ALA A 138 -9.20 17.98 -8.87
C ALA A 138 -9.87 16.59 -8.80
N GLU A 139 -9.83 15.82 -9.89
CA GLU A 139 -10.32 14.44 -9.95
C GLU A 139 -9.55 13.54 -8.97
N PHE A 140 -8.20 13.58 -8.97
CA PHE A 140 -7.39 12.85 -8.00
C PHE A 140 -7.62 13.34 -6.56
N ALA A 141 -7.83 14.62 -6.35
CA ALA A 141 -8.21 15.18 -5.05
C ALA A 141 -9.57 14.66 -4.57
N ALA A 142 -10.51 14.42 -5.48
CA ALA A 142 -11.83 13.87 -5.18
C ALA A 142 -11.82 12.35 -4.93
N ALA A 143 -10.78 11.62 -5.32
CA ALA A 143 -10.67 10.17 -5.13
C ALA A 143 -10.31 9.81 -3.68
N HIS A 144 -11.25 9.94 -2.75
CA HIS A 144 -11.03 9.73 -1.31
C HIS A 144 -12.05 8.75 -0.69
N VAL A 145 -11.85 8.38 0.58
CA VAL A 145 -12.61 7.32 1.26
C VAL A 145 -14.13 7.57 1.34
N TYR A 146 -14.58 8.80 1.23
CA TYR A 146 -16.01 9.12 1.24
C TYR A 146 -16.65 9.15 -0.15
N THR A 147 -15.86 9.27 -1.22
CA THR A 147 -16.36 9.24 -2.60
C THR A 147 -16.33 7.83 -3.18
N LYS A 148 -15.44 6.95 -2.68
CA LYS A 148 -15.39 5.54 -3.08
C LYS A 148 -16.48 4.74 -2.38
N PRO A 149 -17.44 4.13 -3.12
CA PRO A 149 -18.60 3.45 -2.52
C PRO A 149 -18.22 2.39 -1.49
N GLU A 150 -17.24 1.52 -1.81
CA GLU A 150 -16.79 0.43 -0.94
C GLU A 150 -16.09 0.93 0.32
N CYS A 151 -15.47 2.11 0.26
CA CYS A 151 -14.72 2.67 1.38
C CYS A 151 -15.62 3.34 2.43
N ARG A 152 -16.78 3.87 2.03
CA ARG A 152 -17.67 4.65 2.94
C ARG A 152 -18.04 3.90 4.20
N GLN A 153 -18.32 2.60 4.10
CA GLN A 153 -18.70 1.71 5.21
C GLN A 153 -17.56 0.82 5.70
N CYS A 154 -16.35 0.95 5.14
CA CYS A 154 -15.23 0.10 5.50
C CYS A 154 -14.66 0.51 6.87
N TRP A 155 -14.50 -0.47 7.78
CA TRP A 155 -13.88 -0.24 9.09
C TRP A 155 -12.42 0.21 8.99
N ALA A 156 -11.70 -0.24 7.95
CA ALA A 156 -10.28 0.03 7.72
C ALA A 156 -10.02 1.38 7.04
N LYS A 157 -11.04 2.15 6.67
CA LYS A 157 -10.90 3.30 5.75
C LYS A 157 -9.85 4.34 6.16
N PHE A 158 -9.73 4.64 7.45
CA PHE A 158 -8.77 5.64 7.95
C PHE A 158 -7.36 5.08 8.18
N TYR A 159 -7.17 3.79 8.03
CA TYR A 159 -5.85 3.16 7.99
C TYR A 159 -5.40 2.91 6.55
N CYS A 160 -6.30 2.38 5.70
CA CYS A 160 -6.08 2.12 4.28
C CYS A 160 -6.05 3.39 3.41
N SER A 161 -6.84 4.42 3.77
CA SER A 161 -6.97 5.70 3.04
C SER A 161 -7.46 5.55 1.59
N GLY A 162 -8.24 4.49 1.28
CA GLY A 162 -8.86 4.29 -0.03
C GLY A 162 -8.01 3.53 -1.06
N GLY A 163 -6.88 2.95 -0.63
CA GLY A 163 -6.00 2.13 -1.46
C GLY A 163 -5.14 2.91 -2.46
N CYS A 164 -4.50 2.18 -3.35
CA CYS A 164 -3.67 2.73 -4.42
C CYS A 164 -4.54 3.11 -5.62
N ASN A 165 -4.51 4.37 -6.07
CA ASN A 165 -5.28 4.82 -7.22
C ASN A 165 -4.87 4.11 -8.52
N ALA A 166 -3.59 3.77 -8.69
CA ALA A 166 -3.13 3.00 -9.85
C ALA A 166 -3.72 1.58 -9.85
N ASN A 167 -3.70 0.87 -8.72
CA ASN A 167 -4.36 -0.43 -8.62
C ASN A 167 -5.87 -0.32 -8.85
N ASN A 168 -6.51 0.72 -8.33
CA ASN A 168 -7.93 0.95 -8.54
C ASN A 168 -8.22 1.11 -10.05
N TYR A 169 -7.45 1.94 -10.74
CA TYR A 169 -7.61 2.12 -12.18
C TYR A 169 -7.32 0.84 -12.97
N ILE A 170 -6.18 0.19 -12.73
CA ILE A 170 -5.74 -1.01 -13.46
C ILE A 170 -6.75 -2.16 -13.33
N TYR A 171 -7.29 -2.38 -12.14
CA TYR A 171 -8.13 -3.56 -11.85
C TYR A 171 -9.62 -3.29 -11.78
N ALA A 172 -10.03 -2.05 -11.48
CA ALA A 172 -11.45 -1.68 -11.39
C ALA A 172 -11.86 -0.64 -12.45
N GLY A 173 -10.95 -0.24 -13.35
CA GLY A 173 -11.21 0.65 -14.47
C GLY A 173 -11.40 2.13 -14.10
N ASP A 174 -11.29 2.49 -12.81
CA ASP A 174 -11.55 3.84 -12.31
C ASP A 174 -10.82 4.05 -10.99
N ILE A 175 -10.19 5.21 -10.81
CA ILE A 175 -9.54 5.60 -9.55
C ILE A 175 -10.52 5.72 -8.38
N HIS A 176 -11.82 5.90 -8.66
CA HIS A 176 -12.90 6.00 -7.66
C HIS A 176 -13.47 4.66 -7.21
N ASN A 177 -13.11 3.55 -7.86
CA ASN A 177 -13.53 2.19 -7.49
C ASN A 177 -12.41 1.46 -6.76
N ALA A 178 -12.71 0.85 -5.62
CA ALA A 178 -11.68 0.17 -4.85
C ALA A 178 -11.34 -1.20 -5.43
N HIS A 179 -10.06 -1.51 -5.61
CA HIS A 179 -9.59 -2.84 -6.00
C HIS A 179 -9.82 -3.84 -4.86
N LYS A 180 -10.78 -4.74 -5.02
CA LYS A 180 -11.24 -5.67 -3.96
C LYS A 180 -10.13 -6.56 -3.39
N PHE A 181 -9.24 -7.06 -4.25
CA PHE A 181 -8.09 -7.85 -3.82
C PHE A 181 -7.18 -7.05 -2.87
N SER A 182 -6.79 -5.83 -3.25
CA SER A 182 -5.99 -4.94 -2.38
C SER A 182 -6.69 -4.61 -1.07
N CYS A 183 -8.04 -4.47 -1.08
CA CYS A 183 -8.82 -4.27 0.14
C CYS A 183 -8.70 -5.45 1.11
N GLN A 184 -8.66 -6.68 0.61
CA GLN A 184 -8.51 -7.88 1.44
C GLN A 184 -7.10 -7.97 2.03
N LEU A 185 -6.07 -7.69 1.24
CA LEU A 185 -4.68 -7.65 1.72
C LEU A 185 -4.51 -6.61 2.83
N GLU A 186 -5.04 -5.41 2.64
CA GLU A 186 -4.94 -4.34 3.62
C GLU A 186 -5.64 -4.68 4.93
N LYS A 187 -6.85 -5.23 4.87
CA LYS A 187 -7.56 -5.68 6.06
C LYS A 187 -6.77 -6.74 6.81
N LYS A 188 -6.16 -7.71 6.09
CA LYS A 188 -5.34 -8.75 6.71
C LYS A 188 -4.09 -8.17 7.40
N ARG A 189 -3.42 -7.21 6.76
CA ARG A 189 -2.30 -6.49 7.38
C ARG A 189 -2.71 -5.76 8.67
N LEU A 190 -3.87 -5.09 8.65
CA LEU A 190 -4.43 -4.43 9.82
C LEU A 190 -4.76 -5.42 10.95
N GLU A 191 -5.36 -6.57 10.63
CA GLU A 191 -5.63 -7.64 11.59
C GLU A 191 -4.34 -8.13 12.27
N CYS A 192 -3.29 -8.39 11.50
CA CYS A 192 -1.99 -8.78 12.03
C CYS A 192 -1.35 -7.68 12.91
N ALA A 193 -1.44 -6.42 12.50
CA ALA A 193 -0.94 -5.30 13.29
C ALA A 193 -1.69 -5.13 14.62
N ILE A 194 -3.03 -5.30 14.61
CA ILE A 194 -3.87 -5.28 15.81
C ILE A 194 -3.48 -6.44 16.74
N MET A 195 -3.30 -7.66 16.20
CA MET A 195 -2.85 -8.82 16.97
C MET A 195 -1.50 -8.56 17.65
N LEU A 196 -0.52 -8.02 16.92
CA LEU A 196 0.79 -7.67 17.49
C LEU A 196 0.66 -6.64 18.62
N LYS A 197 -0.19 -5.61 18.45
CA LYS A 197 -0.43 -4.60 19.49
C LYS A 197 -1.06 -5.23 20.73
N ALA A 198 -2.11 -6.04 20.57
CA ALA A 198 -2.76 -6.73 21.66
C ALA A 198 -1.79 -7.61 22.45
N ALA A 199 -1.00 -8.45 21.74
CA ALA A 199 -0.01 -9.32 22.35
C ALA A 199 1.14 -8.58 23.08
N ARG A 200 1.41 -7.34 22.73
CA ARG A 200 2.38 -6.47 23.43
C ARG A 200 1.79 -5.89 24.72
N LEU A 201 0.50 -5.48 24.69
CA LEU A 201 -0.18 -4.96 25.88
C LEU A 201 -0.35 -6.01 26.99
N ASP A 202 -0.55 -7.27 26.63
CA ASP A 202 -0.65 -8.37 27.62
C ASP A 202 0.65 -8.64 28.39
N LYS A 203 1.75 -7.95 28.02
CA LYS A 203 3.08 -8.11 28.66
C LYS A 203 3.53 -6.91 29.49
N GLU A 204 2.81 -5.79 29.41
CA GLU A 204 2.99 -4.60 30.24
C GLU A 204 2.22 -4.74 31.56
#